data_d1cb68e495f324c96988b9156c0e85cc
#
_entry.id   d1cb68e495f324c96988b9156c0e85cc
#
_cell.length_a   1.000
_cell.length_b   1.000
_cell.length_c   1.000
_cell.angle_alpha   90.00
_cell.angle_beta   90.00
_cell.angle_gamma   90.00
#
_symmetry.space_group_name_H-M   'P 1'
#
loop_
_entity.id
_entity.type
_entity.pdbx_description
1 polymer ?
#
loop_
_entity_poly.entity_id
_entity_poly.type
_entity_poly.pdbx_seq_one_letter_code
_entity_poly.pdbx_strand_id
1 'polypeptide(L)'
;MTVEIFPCNDKSITKTLVFSSGLGGHANFWQPQIDFFTQHFQVLCYDQQGVQQDSELLSSNYQLKDLATELVDILKCNNLSSCHFVGHALGAFIGLEVAAQAPQLLEKLVLLNPWDELDFYTLKCFNLRQSLLEHTGIGAYVKAQAIFLYPPQWISENAQILTEQENQAIVKFAPIPNVLARLNSLKAYQPKTTAATVNHPTLVISNADDTLVPWQRGLSLTQNMPHAKFNLMATGGHASTVTQAAMMNQTILKFLI
;
A
#
# COMPACT_ATOMS: atom_id res chain seq x y z
N MET A 1 0.57 -17.72 -1.86
CA MET A 1 0.96 -16.45 -1.22
C MET A 1 2.48 -16.42 -1.08
N THR A 2 3.15 -15.39 -1.57
CA THR A 2 4.61 -15.24 -1.52
C THR A 2 4.95 -14.32 -0.35
N VAL A 3 5.89 -14.76 0.51
CA VAL A 3 6.50 -13.92 1.55
C VAL A 3 8.00 -13.91 1.27
N GLU A 4 8.57 -12.73 1.12
CA GLU A 4 9.98 -12.53 0.82
C GLU A 4 10.64 -11.77 1.97
N ILE A 5 11.73 -12.35 2.51
CA ILE A 5 12.50 -11.74 3.58
C ILE A 5 13.93 -11.50 3.07
N PHE A 6 14.30 -10.24 3.04
CA PHE A 6 15.62 -9.77 2.65
C PHE A 6 16.40 -9.43 3.92
N PRO A 7 17.50 -10.14 4.24
CA PRO A 7 18.27 -9.89 5.44
C PRO A 7 18.90 -8.49 5.40
N CYS A 8 19.10 -7.87 6.57
CA CYS A 8 19.92 -6.67 6.66
C CYS A 8 21.36 -6.95 6.24
N ASN A 9 22.00 -6.02 5.56
CA ASN A 9 23.40 -6.11 5.18
C ASN A 9 24.32 -6.21 6.42
N ASP A 10 23.99 -5.50 7.49
CA ASP A 10 24.60 -5.68 8.81
C ASP A 10 23.83 -6.75 9.59
N LYS A 11 24.42 -7.93 9.74
CA LYS A 11 23.81 -9.08 10.43
C LYS A 11 23.57 -8.85 11.93
N SER A 12 24.12 -7.81 12.53
CA SER A 12 23.84 -7.45 13.93
C SER A 12 22.48 -6.76 14.08
N ILE A 13 21.91 -6.26 12.99
CA ILE A 13 20.61 -5.59 12.99
C ILE A 13 19.49 -6.64 12.79
N THR A 14 18.66 -6.81 13.79
CA THR A 14 17.52 -7.73 13.80
C THR A 14 16.17 -7.04 13.61
N LYS A 15 16.17 -5.70 13.57
CA LYS A 15 14.95 -4.91 13.40
C LYS A 15 14.37 -5.14 12.00
N THR A 16 13.08 -5.48 11.95
CA THR A 16 12.36 -5.74 10.71
C THR A 16 11.53 -4.55 10.27
N LEU A 17 11.56 -4.27 8.97
CA LEU A 17 10.68 -3.34 8.28
C LEU A 17 9.76 -4.11 7.35
N VAL A 18 8.45 -4.00 7.55
CA VAL A 18 7.42 -4.66 6.75
C VAL A 18 6.81 -3.68 5.78
N PHE A 19 6.71 -4.10 4.52
CA PHE A 19 6.04 -3.33 3.46
C PHE A 19 4.73 -3.97 3.04
N SER A 20 3.66 -3.18 2.98
CA SER A 20 2.33 -3.60 2.54
C SER A 20 1.84 -2.75 1.38
N SER A 21 1.55 -3.40 0.26
CA SER A 21 1.19 -2.73 -1.01
C SER A 21 -0.26 -2.23 -1.03
N GLY A 22 -0.58 -1.40 -2.03
CA GLY A 22 -1.93 -0.92 -2.28
C GLY A 22 -2.88 -2.00 -2.81
N LEU A 23 -3.90 -1.59 -3.57
CA LEU A 23 -4.95 -2.49 -4.08
C LEU A 23 -4.40 -3.63 -4.97
N GLY A 24 -3.31 -3.39 -5.70
CA GLY A 24 -2.62 -4.42 -6.50
C GLY A 24 -2.06 -5.57 -5.66
N GLY A 25 -1.61 -5.29 -4.44
CA GLY A 25 -1.27 -6.28 -3.42
C GLY A 25 0.06 -7.03 -3.61
N HIS A 26 0.84 -6.74 -4.64
CA HIS A 26 2.07 -7.47 -4.95
C HIS A 26 3.30 -6.94 -4.20
N ALA A 27 4.15 -7.85 -3.72
CA ALA A 27 5.42 -7.55 -3.06
C ALA A 27 6.39 -6.76 -3.95
N ASN A 28 6.42 -7.07 -5.25
CA ASN A 28 7.31 -6.44 -6.21
C ASN A 28 7.07 -4.92 -6.40
N PHE A 29 5.95 -4.39 -5.93
CA PHE A 29 5.72 -2.93 -5.87
C PHE A 29 6.82 -2.20 -5.08
N TRP A 30 7.45 -2.89 -4.12
CA TRP A 30 8.47 -2.33 -3.23
C TRP A 30 9.90 -2.52 -3.72
N GLN A 31 10.11 -3.03 -4.95
CA GLN A 31 11.44 -3.23 -5.50
C GLN A 31 12.36 -1.99 -5.39
N PRO A 32 11.88 -0.73 -5.61
CA PRO A 32 12.72 0.46 -5.47
C PRO A 32 13.16 0.77 -4.02
N GLN A 33 12.56 0.11 -3.03
CA GLN A 33 12.84 0.32 -1.61
C GLN A 33 13.80 -0.72 -1.03
N ILE A 34 13.81 -1.95 -1.58
CA ILE A 34 14.49 -3.12 -0.97
C ILE A 34 15.97 -2.86 -0.75
N ASP A 35 16.72 -2.51 -1.80
CA ASP A 35 18.18 -2.31 -1.71
C ASP A 35 18.58 -1.16 -0.76
N PHE A 36 17.73 -0.15 -0.66
CA PHE A 36 17.98 0.95 0.25
C PHE A 36 17.73 0.54 1.70
N PHE A 37 16.61 -0.11 1.99
CA PHE A 37 16.23 -0.42 3.37
C PHE A 37 16.95 -1.64 3.94
N THR A 38 17.46 -2.56 3.12
CA THR A 38 18.32 -3.67 3.58
C THR A 38 19.67 -3.19 4.14
N GLN A 39 20.04 -1.94 3.92
CA GLN A 39 21.19 -1.34 4.59
C GLN A 39 20.92 -1.01 6.07
N HIS A 40 19.67 -0.97 6.50
CA HIS A 40 19.25 -0.51 7.82
C HIS A 40 18.35 -1.49 8.58
N PHE A 41 17.65 -2.39 7.86
CA PHE A 41 16.63 -3.29 8.41
C PHE A 41 16.65 -4.64 7.71
N GLN A 42 16.19 -5.67 8.38
CA GLN A 42 15.63 -6.81 7.67
C GLN A 42 14.33 -6.34 7.01
N VAL A 43 14.13 -6.62 5.71
CA VAL A 43 12.93 -6.19 4.98
C VAL A 43 12.03 -7.38 4.71
N LEU A 44 10.73 -7.25 5.01
CA LEU A 44 9.70 -8.22 4.66
C LEU A 44 8.72 -7.60 3.66
N CYS A 45 8.56 -8.22 2.51
CA CYS A 45 7.53 -7.95 1.53
C CYS A 45 6.66 -9.19 1.33
N TYR A 46 5.39 -9.02 0.98
CA TYR A 46 4.49 -10.14 0.77
C TYR A 46 3.43 -9.82 -0.29
N ASP A 47 2.98 -10.86 -0.97
CA ASP A 47 1.78 -10.80 -1.81
C ASP A 47 0.55 -11.00 -0.93
N GLN A 48 -0.38 -10.06 -1.00
CA GLN A 48 -1.63 -10.13 -0.27
C GLN A 48 -2.54 -11.22 -0.85
N GLN A 49 -3.45 -11.74 -0.04
CA GLN A 49 -4.37 -12.80 -0.45
C GLN A 49 -5.21 -12.38 -1.68
N GLY A 50 -5.36 -13.32 -2.59
CA GLY A 50 -6.24 -13.18 -3.75
C GLY A 50 -5.65 -12.43 -4.94
N VAL A 51 -4.35 -12.05 -4.92
CA VAL A 51 -3.73 -11.22 -5.98
C VAL A 51 -3.03 -12.02 -7.08
N GLN A 52 -2.75 -13.31 -6.88
CA GLN A 52 -2.14 -14.14 -7.89
C GLN A 52 -3.18 -14.66 -8.89
N GLN A 53 -2.76 -14.95 -10.13
CA GLN A 53 -3.61 -15.44 -11.19
C GLN A 53 -4.35 -16.74 -10.83
N ASP A 54 -3.69 -17.61 -10.09
CA ASP A 54 -4.17 -18.92 -9.63
C ASP A 54 -4.73 -18.90 -8.21
N SER A 55 -4.95 -17.70 -7.65
CA SER A 55 -5.53 -17.58 -6.31
C SER A 55 -6.94 -18.16 -6.24
N GLU A 56 -7.24 -18.82 -5.13
CA GLU A 56 -8.61 -19.17 -4.78
C GLU A 56 -9.49 -17.92 -4.67
N LEU A 57 -10.80 -18.11 -4.87
CA LEU A 57 -11.73 -17.00 -4.73
C LEU A 57 -11.86 -16.57 -3.28
N LEU A 58 -11.80 -15.27 -3.07
CA LEU A 58 -12.04 -14.67 -1.76
C LEU A 58 -13.50 -14.87 -1.33
N SER A 59 -13.75 -14.92 -0.03
CA SER A 59 -15.10 -15.09 0.49
C SER A 59 -16.01 -13.91 0.08
N SER A 60 -17.32 -14.17 -0.01
CA SER A 60 -18.31 -13.12 -0.31
C SER A 60 -18.37 -11.99 0.74
N ASN A 61 -17.91 -12.27 1.96
CA ASN A 61 -17.86 -11.32 3.07
C ASN A 61 -16.46 -10.76 3.33
N TYR A 62 -15.57 -10.83 2.34
CA TYR A 62 -14.20 -10.40 2.48
C TYR A 62 -14.09 -8.92 2.85
N GLN A 63 -13.32 -8.62 3.89
CA GLN A 63 -13.16 -7.29 4.46
C GLN A 63 -11.67 -6.95 4.64
N LEU A 64 -11.37 -5.68 4.78
CA LEU A 64 -10.00 -5.20 4.99
C LEU A 64 -9.34 -5.80 6.25
N LYS A 65 -10.13 -6.08 7.28
CA LYS A 65 -9.64 -6.77 8.50
C LYS A 65 -9.11 -8.19 8.24
N ASP A 66 -9.58 -8.86 7.17
CA ASP A 66 -9.07 -10.18 6.81
C ASP A 66 -7.63 -10.10 6.32
N LEU A 67 -7.30 -9.04 5.55
CA LEU A 67 -5.91 -8.72 5.16
C LEU A 67 -5.02 -8.39 6.36
N ALA A 68 -5.55 -7.73 7.36
CA ALA A 68 -4.80 -7.45 8.58
C ALA A 68 -4.54 -8.72 9.39
N THR A 69 -5.53 -9.61 9.49
CA THR A 69 -5.37 -10.92 10.12
C THR A 69 -4.31 -11.76 9.38
N GLU A 70 -4.36 -11.79 8.04
CA GLU A 70 -3.35 -12.43 7.21
C GLU A 70 -1.94 -11.91 7.54
N LEU A 71 -1.75 -10.59 7.63
CA LEU A 71 -0.44 -10.03 7.97
C LEU A 71 -0.01 -10.40 9.40
N VAL A 72 -0.92 -10.38 10.36
CA VAL A 72 -0.63 -10.83 11.74
C VAL A 72 -0.14 -12.29 11.76
N ASP A 73 -0.76 -13.15 10.96
CA ASP A 73 -0.36 -14.56 10.86
C ASP A 73 1.01 -14.70 10.16
N ILE A 74 1.27 -13.93 9.11
CA ILE A 74 2.60 -13.87 8.46
C ILE A 74 3.68 -13.49 9.48
N LEU A 75 3.45 -12.44 10.27
CA LEU A 75 4.43 -11.97 11.26
C LEU A 75 4.69 -13.04 12.31
N LYS A 76 3.65 -13.68 12.85
CA LYS A 76 3.77 -14.77 13.83
C LYS A 76 4.49 -16.00 13.27
N CYS A 77 4.12 -16.44 12.06
CA CYS A 77 4.75 -17.60 11.42
C CYS A 77 6.24 -17.39 11.14
N ASN A 78 6.67 -16.13 10.98
CA ASN A 78 8.08 -15.78 10.82
C ASN A 78 8.76 -15.38 12.15
N ASN A 79 8.13 -15.65 13.30
CA ASN A 79 8.65 -15.37 14.63
C ASN A 79 9.02 -13.88 14.87
N LEU A 80 8.32 -12.97 14.22
CA LEU A 80 8.51 -11.52 14.40
C LEU A 80 7.68 -11.03 15.59
N SER A 81 8.37 -10.63 16.64
CA SER A 81 7.73 -10.12 17.87
C SER A 81 7.33 -8.65 17.75
N SER A 82 8.06 -7.87 16.96
CA SER A 82 7.73 -6.47 16.62
C SER A 82 8.44 -6.04 15.33
N CYS A 83 7.87 -5.05 14.64
CA CYS A 83 8.43 -4.52 13.40
C CYS A 83 8.05 -3.05 13.20
N HIS A 84 8.80 -2.35 12.35
CA HIS A 84 8.31 -1.13 11.71
C HIS A 84 7.45 -1.50 10.50
N PHE A 85 6.51 -0.64 10.17
CA PHE A 85 5.55 -0.89 9.09
C PHE A 85 5.45 0.29 8.13
N VAL A 86 5.45 0.00 6.85
CA VAL A 86 5.16 0.96 5.77
C VAL A 86 4.03 0.40 4.89
N GLY A 87 2.93 1.11 4.81
CA GLY A 87 1.78 0.73 3.99
C GLY A 87 1.43 1.80 2.97
N HIS A 88 1.14 1.38 1.74
CA HIS A 88 0.70 2.25 0.66
C HIS A 88 -0.80 2.07 0.37
N ALA A 89 -1.56 3.16 0.35
CA ALA A 89 -2.99 3.17 0.02
C ALA A 89 -3.78 2.11 0.84
N LEU A 90 -4.30 1.05 0.22
CA LEU A 90 -4.94 -0.07 0.92
C LEU A 90 -4.01 -0.66 2.00
N GLY A 91 -2.71 -0.80 1.71
CA GLY A 91 -1.72 -1.28 2.68
C GLY A 91 -1.60 -0.39 3.91
N ALA A 92 -1.81 0.93 3.79
CA ALA A 92 -1.84 1.82 4.94
C ALA A 92 -2.98 1.45 5.92
N PHE A 93 -4.13 1.07 5.39
CA PHE A 93 -5.28 0.64 6.21
C PHE A 93 -5.08 -0.74 6.82
N ILE A 94 -4.37 -1.64 6.13
CA ILE A 94 -3.91 -2.90 6.76
C ILE A 94 -3.07 -2.58 8.00
N GLY A 95 -2.15 -1.63 7.91
CA GLY A 95 -1.35 -1.19 9.06
C GLY A 95 -2.19 -0.64 10.22
N LEU A 96 -3.23 0.15 9.94
CA LEU A 96 -4.16 0.64 10.97
C LEU A 96 -4.90 -0.52 11.66
N GLU A 97 -5.40 -1.48 10.90
CA GLU A 97 -6.10 -2.64 11.43
C GLU A 97 -5.17 -3.57 12.24
N VAL A 98 -3.92 -3.78 11.80
CA VAL A 98 -2.92 -4.53 12.59
C VAL A 98 -2.61 -3.80 13.88
N ALA A 99 -2.46 -2.46 13.85
CA ALA A 99 -2.22 -1.66 15.05
C ALA A 99 -3.39 -1.74 16.05
N ALA A 100 -4.62 -1.92 15.57
CA ALA A 100 -5.79 -2.12 16.43
C ALA A 100 -5.92 -3.55 16.96
N GLN A 101 -5.65 -4.58 16.12
CA GLN A 101 -5.83 -6.00 16.46
C GLN A 101 -4.66 -6.56 17.30
N ALA A 102 -3.43 -6.15 16.99
CA ALA A 102 -2.20 -6.69 17.57
C ALA A 102 -1.15 -5.59 17.75
N PRO A 103 -1.43 -4.56 18.59
CA PRO A 103 -0.58 -3.37 18.72
C PRO A 103 0.88 -3.70 19.06
N GLN A 104 1.13 -4.76 19.82
CA GLN A 104 2.48 -5.18 20.21
C GLN A 104 3.38 -5.62 19.04
N LEU A 105 2.80 -5.93 17.88
CA LEU A 105 3.57 -6.33 16.69
C LEU A 105 4.14 -5.14 15.92
N LEU A 106 3.66 -3.93 16.19
CA LEU A 106 4.11 -2.72 15.48
C LEU A 106 4.82 -1.76 16.44
N GLU A 107 5.83 -1.07 15.91
CA GLU A 107 6.56 -0.04 16.67
C GLU A 107 6.31 1.36 16.11
N LYS A 108 6.58 1.56 14.82
CA LYS A 108 6.32 2.81 14.10
C LYS A 108 5.57 2.49 12.80
N LEU A 109 4.65 3.36 12.41
CA LEU A 109 3.88 3.23 11.18
C LEU A 109 4.20 4.36 10.21
N VAL A 110 4.32 4.02 8.93
CA VAL A 110 4.35 4.99 7.83
C VAL A 110 3.18 4.66 6.89
N LEU A 111 2.30 5.62 6.71
CA LEU A 111 1.09 5.49 5.91
C LEU A 111 1.20 6.40 4.68
N LEU A 112 1.27 5.80 3.50
CA LEU A 112 1.48 6.50 2.23
C LEU A 112 0.15 6.66 1.51
N ASN A 113 -0.22 7.90 1.20
CA ASN A 113 -1.44 8.28 0.49
C ASN A 113 -2.73 7.67 1.07
N PRO A 114 -2.92 7.68 2.40
CA PRO A 114 -4.15 7.23 3.02
C PRO A 114 -5.23 8.31 2.94
N TRP A 115 -6.48 7.93 3.28
CA TRP A 115 -7.58 8.87 3.52
C TRP A 115 -8.23 8.62 4.88
N ASP A 116 -8.92 9.62 5.43
CA ASP A 116 -9.77 9.50 6.62
C ASP A 116 -11.17 8.98 6.29
N GLU A 117 -11.66 9.37 5.12
CA GLU A 117 -12.93 8.91 4.56
C GLU A 117 -12.84 8.86 3.03
N LEU A 118 -13.62 7.98 2.42
CA LEU A 118 -13.72 7.88 0.98
C LEU A 118 -14.56 9.06 0.45
N ASP A 119 -13.90 10.07 -0.12
CA ASP A 119 -14.58 11.21 -0.70
C ASP A 119 -15.18 10.91 -2.08
N PHE A 120 -16.00 11.84 -2.56
CA PHE A 120 -16.72 11.67 -3.82
C PHE A 120 -15.80 11.58 -5.04
N TYR A 121 -14.66 12.26 -5.03
CA TYR A 121 -13.68 12.21 -6.12
C TYR A 121 -12.99 10.83 -6.20
N THR A 122 -12.46 10.36 -5.10
CA THR A 122 -11.82 9.04 -5.01
C THR A 122 -12.82 7.92 -5.35
N LEU A 123 -14.07 8.05 -4.87
CA LEU A 123 -15.15 7.13 -5.23
C LEU A 123 -15.42 7.11 -6.73
N LYS A 124 -15.42 8.28 -7.41
CA LYS A 124 -15.55 8.34 -8.88
C LYS A 124 -14.42 7.61 -9.59
N CYS A 125 -13.17 7.79 -9.14
CA CYS A 125 -12.01 7.09 -9.69
C CYS A 125 -12.17 5.57 -9.54
N PHE A 126 -12.58 5.07 -8.38
CA PHE A 126 -12.80 3.64 -8.16
C PHE A 126 -13.97 3.10 -8.97
N ASN A 127 -15.08 3.83 -9.09
CA ASN A 127 -16.22 3.39 -9.89
C ASN A 127 -15.88 3.34 -11.39
N LEU A 128 -15.08 4.29 -11.90
CA LEU A 128 -14.58 4.25 -13.27
C LEU A 128 -13.68 3.02 -13.50
N ARG A 129 -12.72 2.77 -12.59
CA ARG A 129 -11.86 1.58 -12.66
C ARG A 129 -12.67 0.29 -12.62
N GLN A 130 -13.65 0.19 -11.73
CA GLN A 130 -14.56 -0.96 -11.65
C GLN A 130 -15.33 -1.14 -12.97
N SER A 131 -15.91 -0.08 -13.51
CA SER A 131 -16.64 -0.11 -14.80
C SER A 131 -15.75 -0.57 -15.96
N LEU A 132 -14.50 -0.12 -16.03
CA LEU A 132 -13.54 -0.60 -17.02
C LEU A 132 -13.30 -2.11 -16.91
N LEU A 133 -13.15 -2.63 -15.68
CA LEU A 133 -12.93 -4.05 -15.47
C LEU A 133 -14.15 -4.89 -15.84
N GLU A 134 -15.35 -4.45 -15.45
CA GLU A 134 -16.61 -5.20 -15.65
C GLU A 134 -17.13 -5.13 -17.08
N HIS A 135 -16.95 -4.01 -17.79
CA HIS A 135 -17.60 -3.76 -19.08
C HIS A 135 -16.63 -3.67 -20.27
N THR A 136 -15.33 -3.43 -20.02
CA THR A 136 -14.33 -3.32 -21.09
C THR A 136 -13.26 -4.40 -20.97
N GLY A 137 -13.01 -4.90 -19.76
CA GLY A 137 -12.12 -6.03 -19.48
C GLY A 137 -10.77 -5.64 -18.93
N ILE A 138 -9.96 -6.67 -18.65
CA ILE A 138 -8.67 -6.59 -17.93
C ILE A 138 -7.72 -5.60 -18.58
N GLY A 139 -7.58 -5.63 -19.91
CA GLY A 139 -6.65 -4.77 -20.62
C GLY A 139 -6.92 -3.28 -20.42
N ALA A 140 -8.20 -2.86 -20.46
CA ALA A 140 -8.58 -1.48 -20.22
C ALA A 140 -8.37 -1.07 -18.76
N TYR A 141 -8.71 -1.95 -17.83
CA TYR A 141 -8.49 -1.73 -16.39
C TYR A 141 -7.01 -1.52 -16.07
N VAL A 142 -6.13 -2.40 -16.57
CA VAL A 142 -4.69 -2.35 -16.30
C VAL A 142 -4.07 -1.09 -16.90
N LYS A 143 -4.34 -0.80 -18.18
CA LYS A 143 -3.79 0.38 -18.87
C LYS A 143 -4.25 1.71 -18.25
N ALA A 144 -5.48 1.78 -17.74
CA ALA A 144 -5.97 2.96 -17.07
C ALA A 144 -5.29 3.23 -15.72
N GLN A 145 -4.66 2.22 -15.09
CA GLN A 145 -4.05 2.40 -13.76
C GLN A 145 -2.94 3.45 -13.75
N ALA A 146 -2.13 3.51 -14.79
CA ALA A 146 -1.04 4.48 -14.88
C ALA A 146 -1.52 5.93 -14.70
N ILE A 147 -2.70 6.27 -15.25
CA ILE A 147 -3.30 7.62 -15.18
C ILE A 147 -3.63 8.01 -13.72
N PHE A 148 -3.99 7.06 -12.89
CA PHE A 148 -4.31 7.30 -11.47
C PHE A 148 -3.08 7.25 -10.56
N LEU A 149 -2.00 6.57 -11.00
CA LEU A 149 -0.85 6.28 -10.15
C LEU A 149 0.31 7.25 -10.34
N TYR A 150 0.52 7.71 -11.57
CA TYR A 150 1.75 8.43 -11.93
C TYR A 150 1.47 9.82 -12.51
N PRO A 151 2.40 10.78 -12.33
CA PRO A 151 2.32 12.07 -12.99
C PRO A 151 2.38 11.93 -14.52
N PRO A 152 1.67 12.80 -15.31
CA PRO A 152 1.61 12.69 -16.76
C PRO A 152 2.98 12.73 -17.44
N GLN A 153 3.90 13.55 -16.95
CA GLN A 153 5.25 13.64 -17.49
C GLN A 153 6.00 12.31 -17.30
N TRP A 154 5.91 11.72 -16.09
CA TRP A 154 6.56 10.45 -15.79
C TRP A 154 6.04 9.32 -16.68
N ILE A 155 4.73 9.27 -16.95
CA ILE A 155 4.11 8.30 -17.87
C ILE A 155 4.74 8.42 -19.26
N SER A 156 4.86 9.64 -19.77
CA SER A 156 5.42 9.90 -21.11
C SER A 156 6.90 9.50 -21.22
N GLU A 157 7.68 9.78 -20.18
CA GLU A 157 9.11 9.48 -20.14
C GLU A 157 9.39 7.97 -19.94
N ASN A 158 8.43 7.21 -19.37
CA ASN A 158 8.57 5.79 -19.07
C ASN A 158 7.65 4.88 -19.89
N ALA A 159 7.17 5.35 -21.04
CA ALA A 159 6.14 4.69 -21.84
C ALA A 159 6.48 3.23 -22.24
N GLN A 160 7.75 2.95 -22.56
CA GLN A 160 8.18 1.58 -22.91
C GLN A 160 8.09 0.64 -21.72
N ILE A 161 8.67 1.02 -20.58
CA ILE A 161 8.66 0.22 -19.35
C ILE A 161 7.22 -0.01 -18.88
N LEU A 162 6.39 1.03 -18.91
CA LEU A 162 4.96 0.91 -18.56
C LEU A 162 4.25 -0.08 -19.45
N THR A 163 4.45 -0.01 -20.77
CA THR A 163 3.81 -0.93 -21.72
C THR A 163 4.21 -2.39 -21.43
N GLU A 164 5.47 -2.64 -21.13
CA GLU A 164 5.96 -3.98 -20.77
C GLU A 164 5.34 -4.47 -19.46
N GLN A 165 5.28 -3.61 -18.42
CA GLN A 165 4.65 -3.93 -17.14
C GLN A 165 3.14 -4.17 -17.27
N GLU A 166 2.44 -3.37 -18.05
CA GLU A 166 1.01 -3.54 -18.34
C GLU A 166 0.72 -4.87 -19.03
N ASN A 167 1.52 -5.25 -20.04
CA ASN A 167 1.39 -6.53 -20.72
C ASN A 167 1.60 -7.71 -19.76
N GLN A 168 2.59 -7.63 -18.86
CA GLN A 168 2.82 -8.65 -17.85
C GLN A 168 1.66 -8.72 -16.84
N ALA A 169 1.15 -7.56 -16.40
CA ALA A 169 0.04 -7.48 -15.45
C ALA A 169 -1.26 -8.03 -16.05
N ILE A 170 -1.50 -7.86 -17.35
CA ILE A 170 -2.65 -8.44 -18.05
C ILE A 170 -2.57 -9.98 -18.06
N VAL A 171 -1.38 -10.53 -18.35
CA VAL A 171 -1.18 -11.99 -18.40
C VAL A 171 -1.30 -12.62 -17.01
N LYS A 172 -0.79 -11.95 -15.98
CA LYS A 172 -0.77 -12.46 -14.59
C LYS A 172 -1.95 -11.94 -13.75
N PHE A 173 -3.01 -11.46 -14.38
CA PHE A 173 -4.11 -10.80 -13.67
C PHE A 173 -4.82 -11.76 -12.72
N ALA A 174 -5.09 -11.29 -11.52
CA ALA A 174 -5.84 -12.03 -10.51
C ALA A 174 -7.28 -12.34 -10.98
N PRO A 175 -7.97 -13.33 -10.41
CA PRO A 175 -9.38 -13.54 -10.69
C PRO A 175 -10.20 -12.26 -10.51
N ILE A 176 -10.97 -11.88 -11.51
CA ILE A 176 -11.80 -10.65 -11.47
C ILE A 176 -12.64 -10.55 -10.20
N PRO A 177 -13.31 -11.64 -9.72
CA PRO A 177 -14.05 -11.58 -8.47
C PRO A 177 -13.19 -11.16 -7.27
N ASN A 178 -11.92 -11.56 -7.22
CA ASN A 178 -11.01 -11.19 -6.14
C ASN A 178 -10.66 -9.68 -6.19
N VAL A 179 -10.37 -9.16 -7.39
CA VAL A 179 -10.09 -7.73 -7.56
C VAL A 179 -11.30 -6.90 -7.13
N LEU A 180 -12.51 -7.32 -7.51
CA LEU A 180 -13.76 -6.66 -7.12
C LEU A 180 -14.03 -6.77 -5.62
N ALA A 181 -13.80 -7.93 -5.00
CA ALA A 181 -13.96 -8.13 -3.56
C ALA A 181 -13.02 -7.19 -2.77
N ARG A 182 -11.75 -7.10 -3.16
CA ARG A 182 -10.76 -6.22 -2.56
C ARG A 182 -11.11 -4.74 -2.75
N LEU A 183 -11.55 -4.35 -3.94
CA LEU A 183 -11.99 -2.98 -4.22
C LEU A 183 -13.24 -2.61 -3.40
N ASN A 184 -14.22 -3.51 -3.29
CA ASN A 184 -15.42 -3.28 -2.51
C ASN A 184 -15.12 -3.21 -1.01
N SER A 185 -14.25 -4.07 -0.50
CA SER A 185 -13.74 -4.01 0.88
C SER A 185 -13.08 -2.67 1.17
N LEU A 186 -12.24 -2.18 0.25
CA LEU A 186 -11.57 -0.88 0.36
C LEU A 186 -12.57 0.28 0.36
N LYS A 187 -13.58 0.26 -0.53
CA LYS A 187 -14.64 1.31 -0.59
C LYS A 187 -15.51 1.33 0.66
N ALA A 188 -15.71 0.19 1.30
CA ALA A 188 -16.55 0.08 2.51
C ALA A 188 -15.80 0.44 3.80
N TYR A 189 -14.46 0.48 3.76
CA TYR A 189 -13.65 0.70 4.95
C TYR A 189 -13.76 2.14 5.48
N GLN A 190 -13.85 2.27 6.80
CA GLN A 190 -13.98 3.55 7.52
C GLN A 190 -12.74 3.79 8.40
N PRO A 191 -11.62 4.30 7.84
CA PRO A 191 -10.33 4.36 8.54
C PRO A 191 -10.34 5.31 9.75
N LYS A 192 -11.15 6.35 9.73
CA LYS A 192 -11.18 7.37 10.78
C LYS A 192 -11.41 6.80 12.17
N THR A 193 -12.28 5.80 12.30
CA THR A 193 -12.60 5.18 13.58
C THR A 193 -11.42 4.38 14.12
N THR A 194 -10.80 3.57 13.27
CA THR A 194 -9.63 2.75 13.66
C THR A 194 -8.42 3.66 13.96
N ALA A 195 -8.17 4.67 13.11
CA ALA A 195 -7.07 5.60 13.27
C ALA A 195 -7.06 6.31 14.62
N ALA A 196 -8.24 6.68 15.15
CA ALA A 196 -8.37 7.34 16.45
C ALA A 196 -7.91 6.45 17.63
N THR A 197 -7.83 5.14 17.44
CA THR A 197 -7.38 4.18 18.48
C THR A 197 -5.89 3.84 18.38
N VAL A 198 -5.21 4.25 17.31
CA VAL A 198 -3.79 3.94 17.06
C VAL A 198 -2.90 4.87 17.87
N ASN A 199 -2.14 4.32 18.82
CA ASN A 199 -1.23 5.07 19.69
C ASN A 199 0.25 4.98 19.28
N HIS A 200 0.55 4.36 18.16
CA HIS A 200 1.92 4.23 17.64
C HIS A 200 2.42 5.56 17.06
N PRO A 201 3.71 5.88 17.18
CA PRO A 201 4.32 6.94 16.40
C PRO A 201 4.05 6.68 14.91
N THR A 202 3.38 7.62 14.25
CA THR A 202 2.94 7.45 12.85
C THR A 202 3.39 8.62 12.00
N LEU A 203 3.88 8.32 10.79
CA LEU A 203 4.13 9.28 9.75
C LEU A 203 3.13 9.07 8.60
N VAL A 204 2.33 10.06 8.31
CA VAL A 204 1.46 10.08 7.13
C VAL A 204 2.15 10.90 6.04
N ILE A 205 2.31 10.31 4.85
CA ILE A 205 2.88 10.99 3.68
C ILE A 205 1.82 11.03 2.59
N SER A 206 1.59 12.20 2.01
CA SER A 206 0.72 12.39 0.84
C SER A 206 1.45 13.20 -0.22
N ASN A 207 0.97 13.15 -1.47
CA ASN A 207 1.55 13.90 -2.58
C ASN A 207 0.58 14.97 -3.07
N ALA A 208 1.08 16.18 -3.31
CA ALA A 208 0.24 17.31 -3.71
C ALA A 208 -0.40 17.11 -5.10
N ASP A 209 0.25 16.32 -5.95
CA ASP A 209 -0.17 15.97 -7.30
C ASP A 209 -0.83 14.58 -7.43
N ASP A 210 -1.25 13.98 -6.30
CA ASP A 210 -1.97 12.70 -6.31
C ASP A 210 -3.34 12.88 -6.96
N THR A 211 -3.55 12.19 -8.10
CA THR A 211 -4.78 12.23 -8.88
C THR A 211 -5.78 11.11 -8.54
N LEU A 212 -5.49 10.31 -7.50
CA LEU A 212 -6.40 9.29 -6.99
C LEU A 212 -6.94 9.65 -5.61
N VAL A 213 -6.07 10.07 -4.71
CA VAL A 213 -6.43 10.43 -3.33
C VAL A 213 -5.98 11.86 -3.03
N PRO A 214 -6.89 12.83 -2.87
CA PRO A 214 -6.53 14.20 -2.50
C PRO A 214 -5.74 14.22 -1.18
N TRP A 215 -4.57 14.90 -1.18
CA TRP A 215 -3.67 14.95 -0.03
C TRP A 215 -4.33 15.46 1.27
N GLN A 216 -5.39 16.26 1.14
CA GLN A 216 -6.17 16.77 2.27
C GLN A 216 -6.79 15.63 3.09
N ARG A 217 -7.08 14.46 2.45
CA ARG A 217 -7.60 13.29 3.15
C ARG A 217 -6.57 12.68 4.10
N GLY A 218 -5.30 12.63 3.67
CA GLY A 218 -4.19 12.20 4.53
C GLY A 218 -3.94 13.16 5.70
N LEU A 219 -4.00 14.48 5.44
CA LEU A 219 -3.91 15.49 6.49
C LEU A 219 -5.04 15.33 7.52
N SER A 220 -6.28 15.16 7.06
CA SER A 220 -7.43 14.94 7.93
C SER A 220 -7.30 13.66 8.75
N LEU A 221 -6.80 12.56 8.16
CA LEU A 221 -6.49 11.34 8.90
C LEU A 221 -5.49 11.59 10.03
N THR A 222 -4.41 12.32 9.72
CA THR A 222 -3.36 12.67 10.70
C THR A 222 -3.94 13.42 11.91
N GLN A 223 -4.87 14.33 11.67
CA GLN A 223 -5.52 15.11 12.74
C GLN A 223 -6.37 14.26 13.69
N ASN A 224 -6.76 13.05 13.27
CA ASN A 224 -7.51 12.10 14.08
C ASN A 224 -6.61 11.08 14.82
N MET A 225 -5.29 11.16 14.64
CA MET A 225 -4.33 10.21 15.24
C MET A 225 -3.47 10.92 16.30
N PRO A 226 -3.43 10.42 17.57
CA PRO A 226 -2.78 11.15 18.69
C PRO A 226 -1.28 11.41 18.50
N HIS A 227 -0.56 10.51 17.81
CA HIS A 227 0.90 10.55 17.67
C HIS A 227 1.35 10.57 16.20
N ALA A 228 0.52 11.10 15.32
CA ALA A 228 0.84 11.19 13.90
C ALA A 228 1.48 12.53 13.51
N LYS A 229 2.39 12.45 12.54
CA LYS A 229 2.97 13.60 11.84
C LYS A 229 2.58 13.53 10.39
N PHE A 230 2.35 14.68 9.76
CA PHE A 230 2.04 14.79 8.34
C PHE A 230 3.24 15.31 7.55
N ASN A 231 3.50 14.70 6.40
CA ASN A 231 4.47 15.18 5.41
C ASN A 231 3.81 15.27 4.04
N LEU A 232 3.87 16.43 3.41
CA LEU A 232 3.38 16.65 2.05
C LEU A 232 4.56 16.69 1.09
N MET A 233 4.63 15.73 0.18
CA MET A 233 5.55 15.76 -0.96
C MET A 233 4.95 16.61 -2.09
N ALA A 234 5.77 17.44 -2.72
CA ALA A 234 5.30 18.35 -3.76
C ALA A 234 4.83 17.62 -5.03
N THR A 235 5.49 16.50 -5.38
CA THR A 235 5.23 15.73 -6.59
C THR A 235 5.44 14.24 -6.36
N GLY A 236 5.00 13.42 -7.33
CA GLY A 236 5.24 11.98 -7.34
C GLY A 236 3.99 11.16 -7.64
N GLY A 237 2.82 11.80 -7.64
CA GLY A 237 1.54 11.14 -7.86
C GLY A 237 1.17 10.17 -6.73
N HIS A 238 0.24 9.27 -7.00
CA HIS A 238 -0.19 8.28 -6.01
C HIS A 238 0.90 7.24 -5.69
N ALA A 239 1.75 6.88 -6.66
CA ALA A 239 2.83 5.91 -6.49
C ALA A 239 4.22 6.57 -6.41
N SER A 240 4.37 7.58 -5.56
CA SER A 240 5.64 8.29 -5.34
C SER A 240 6.78 7.40 -4.81
N THR A 241 6.47 6.24 -4.27
CA THR A 241 7.43 5.16 -3.99
C THR A 241 8.21 4.70 -5.22
N VAL A 242 7.62 4.84 -6.41
CA VAL A 242 8.24 4.52 -7.70
C VAL A 242 8.83 5.77 -8.33
N THR A 243 8.04 6.83 -8.46
CA THR A 243 8.42 8.03 -9.22
C THR A 243 9.41 8.94 -8.51
N GLN A 244 9.44 8.89 -7.17
CA GLN A 244 10.31 9.69 -6.28
C GLN A 244 11.00 8.80 -5.22
N ALA A 245 11.42 7.59 -5.61
CA ALA A 245 11.91 6.57 -4.70
C ALA A 245 13.00 7.06 -3.75
N ALA A 246 13.99 7.78 -4.24
CA ALA A 246 15.10 8.28 -3.42
C ALA A 246 14.63 9.23 -2.31
N MET A 247 13.78 10.22 -2.63
CA MET A 247 13.24 11.17 -1.66
C MET A 247 12.31 10.48 -0.68
N MET A 248 11.46 9.57 -1.15
CA MET A 248 10.56 8.79 -0.32
C MET A 248 11.34 7.94 0.69
N ASN A 249 12.37 7.22 0.22
CA ASN A 249 13.20 6.37 1.07
C ASN A 249 13.89 7.17 2.19
N GLN A 250 14.46 8.33 1.86
CA GLN A 250 15.11 9.21 2.86
C GLN A 250 14.09 9.74 3.88
N THR A 251 12.89 10.13 3.43
CA THR A 251 11.83 10.64 4.30
C THR A 251 11.35 9.57 5.29
N ILE A 252 11.15 8.35 4.80
CA ILE A 252 10.76 7.20 5.63
C ILE A 252 11.87 6.86 6.62
N LEU A 253 13.13 6.72 6.16
CA LEU A 253 14.25 6.36 7.02
C LEU A 253 14.44 7.36 8.16
N LYS A 254 14.40 8.67 7.88
CA LYS A 254 14.52 9.72 8.89
C LYS A 254 13.49 9.62 10.00
N PHE A 255 12.33 9.07 9.72
CA PHE A 255 11.30 8.86 10.73
C PHE A 255 11.51 7.54 11.50
N LEU A 256 12.01 6.51 10.84
CA LEU A 256 12.16 5.18 11.44
C LEU A 256 13.35 5.08 12.40
N ILE A 257 14.45 5.76 12.10
CA ILE A 257 15.61 5.88 12.98
C ILE A 257 15.45 7.09 13.92
#